data_6aeaf65447866d7f2a78bfecced6af7f
#
_entry.id   6aeaf65447866d7f2a78bfecced6af7f
#
_cell.length_a   1.000
_cell.length_b   1.000
_cell.length_c   1.000
_cell.angle_alpha   90.00
_cell.angle_beta   90.00
_cell.angle_gamma   90.00
#
_symmetry.space_group_name_H-M   'P 1'
#
loop_
_entity.id
_entity.type
_entity.pdbx_description
1 polymer ?
#
loop_
_entity_poly.entity_id
_entity_poly.type
_entity_poly.pdbx_seq_one_letter_code
_entity_poly.pdbx_strand_id
1 'polypeptide(L)'
;MRIPDVEADEAFFSLPRREQARRIRQRENALVAAFRDAVQGSDAERCWRAVQALQFQGLWRRAVRSIMGMNPSDVFRRHCLESWVIWGDSLRNEIGEDLFLIELLGVLMPKYEGGAILLYRGDSFFNRCRRTYGLSWTSSRKVARSFADGIFCRTSKGGSCLLETYAPHDAVICAPGLLNNNYGKDEFIVDRRRLKRVDILERFPEETFEEHRRRVEAVAKL
;
A
#
# COMPACT_ATOMS: atom_id res chain seq x y z
N MET A 1 -8.15 -18.43 18.48
CA MET A 1 -7.45 -17.93 19.69
C MET A 1 -7.77 -16.44 19.81
N ARG A 2 -8.47 -15.99 20.86
CA ARG A 2 -8.70 -14.56 21.09
C ARG A 2 -7.37 -13.94 21.53
N ILE A 3 -6.88 -12.95 20.81
CA ILE A 3 -5.74 -12.14 21.25
C ILE A 3 -6.27 -11.20 22.31
N PRO A 4 -5.74 -11.21 23.54
CA PRO A 4 -6.25 -10.35 24.62
C PRO A 4 -6.07 -8.89 24.21
N ASP A 5 -7.12 -8.09 24.36
CA ASP A 5 -7.09 -6.65 24.16
C ASP A 5 -6.42 -6.02 25.39
N VAL A 6 -5.12 -5.78 25.28
CA VAL A 6 -4.31 -5.31 26.42
C VAL A 6 -4.52 -3.82 26.70
N GLU A 7 -5.11 -3.08 25.76
CA GLU A 7 -5.27 -1.63 25.87
C GLU A 7 -6.53 -1.20 26.66
N ALA A 8 -7.49 -2.12 26.86
CA ALA A 8 -8.74 -1.83 27.53
C ALA A 8 -8.78 -2.26 29.02
N ASP A 9 -7.68 -2.80 29.55
CA ASP A 9 -7.64 -3.32 30.90
C ASP A 9 -6.94 -2.32 31.84
N GLU A 10 -7.73 -1.62 32.68
CA GLU A 10 -7.19 -0.71 33.71
C GLU A 10 -6.17 -1.43 34.64
N ALA A 11 -6.32 -2.73 34.81
CA ALA A 11 -5.36 -3.57 35.55
C ALA A 11 -3.98 -3.64 34.83
N PHE A 12 -3.91 -3.46 33.53
CA PHE A 12 -2.63 -3.42 32.79
C PHE A 12 -1.77 -2.22 33.19
N PHE A 13 -2.36 -1.04 33.31
CA PHE A 13 -1.63 0.18 33.62
C PHE A 13 -1.15 0.23 35.09
N SER A 14 -1.76 -0.57 35.97
CA SER A 14 -1.33 -0.74 37.37
C SER A 14 -0.12 -1.67 37.53
N LEU A 15 0.25 -2.43 36.49
CA LEU A 15 1.38 -3.34 36.52
C LEU A 15 2.73 -2.63 36.55
N PRO A 16 3.78 -3.23 37.14
CA PRO A 16 5.14 -2.75 37.03
C PRO A 16 5.55 -2.64 35.54
N ARG A 17 6.33 -1.60 35.16
CA ARG A 17 6.78 -1.36 33.77
C ARG A 17 7.40 -2.59 33.09
N ARG A 18 8.15 -3.40 33.83
CA ARG A 18 8.75 -4.65 33.31
C ARG A 18 7.67 -5.67 32.91
N GLU A 19 6.62 -5.78 33.72
CA GLU A 19 5.52 -6.69 33.42
C GLU A 19 4.66 -6.20 32.25
N GLN A 20 4.40 -4.89 32.15
CA GLN A 20 3.75 -4.30 30.99
C GLN A 20 4.53 -4.61 29.69
N ALA A 21 5.85 -4.34 29.70
CA ALA A 21 6.73 -4.61 28.56
C ALA A 21 6.75 -6.12 28.19
N ARG A 22 6.70 -7.01 29.17
CA ARG A 22 6.62 -8.46 28.95
C ARG A 22 5.31 -8.84 28.24
N ARG A 23 4.17 -8.33 28.71
CA ARG A 23 2.86 -8.61 28.12
C ARG A 23 2.73 -8.05 26.70
N ILE A 24 3.19 -6.82 26.46
CA ILE A 24 3.24 -6.24 25.11
C ILE A 24 4.05 -7.16 24.19
N ARG A 25 5.26 -7.54 24.57
CA ARG A 25 6.12 -8.41 23.76
C ARG A 25 5.51 -9.80 23.50
N GLN A 26 4.81 -10.36 24.50
CA GLN A 26 4.07 -11.61 24.32
C GLN A 26 2.94 -11.47 23.30
N ARG A 27 2.16 -10.36 23.37
CA ARG A 27 1.12 -10.05 22.39
C ARG A 27 1.68 -9.89 20.98
N GLU A 28 2.72 -9.09 20.82
CA GLU A 28 3.40 -8.89 19.52
C GLU A 28 3.90 -10.22 18.95
N ASN A 29 4.51 -11.06 19.77
CA ASN A 29 4.95 -12.39 19.34
C ASN A 29 3.79 -13.27 18.88
N ALA A 30 2.67 -13.23 19.59
CA ALA A 30 1.47 -13.98 19.24
C ALA A 30 0.86 -13.49 17.91
N LEU A 31 0.84 -12.17 17.66
CA LEU A 31 0.38 -11.59 16.40
C LEU A 31 1.25 -12.05 15.21
N VAL A 32 2.56 -11.95 15.36
CA VAL A 32 3.51 -12.40 14.32
C VAL A 32 3.42 -13.91 14.08
N ALA A 33 3.26 -14.71 15.14
CA ALA A 33 3.07 -16.16 15.00
C ALA A 33 1.75 -16.49 14.29
N ALA A 34 0.64 -15.84 14.66
CA ALA A 34 -0.65 -16.03 14.00
C ALA A 34 -0.61 -15.67 12.53
N PHE A 35 0.07 -14.58 12.16
CA PHE A 35 0.30 -14.21 10.76
C PHE A 35 1.10 -15.29 10.02
N ARG A 36 2.22 -15.73 10.58
CA ARG A 36 3.06 -16.78 9.99
C ARG A 36 2.29 -18.10 9.79
N ASP A 37 1.52 -18.52 10.79
CA ASP A 37 0.74 -19.75 10.74
C ASP A 37 -0.41 -19.70 9.74
N ALA A 38 -0.90 -18.48 9.41
CA ALA A 38 -1.96 -18.28 8.43
C ALA A 38 -1.45 -18.29 6.98
N VAL A 39 -0.15 -18.03 6.74
CA VAL A 39 0.43 -17.81 5.39
C VAL A 39 0.15 -18.95 4.43
N GLN A 40 0.24 -20.19 4.88
CA GLN A 40 0.00 -21.38 4.05
C GLN A 40 -1.41 -21.96 4.25
N GLY A 41 -2.24 -21.28 5.05
CA GLY A 41 -3.60 -21.72 5.35
C GLY A 41 -4.56 -21.54 4.19
N SER A 42 -5.63 -22.35 4.18
CA SER A 42 -6.77 -22.25 3.26
C SER A 42 -8.03 -21.67 3.93
N ASP A 43 -7.99 -21.45 5.23
CA ASP A 43 -9.10 -20.85 5.99
C ASP A 43 -9.09 -19.33 5.79
N ALA A 44 -10.07 -18.85 5.02
CA ALA A 44 -10.21 -17.45 4.66
C ALA A 44 -10.37 -16.53 5.89
N GLU A 45 -11.19 -16.93 6.85
CA GLU A 45 -11.44 -16.15 8.06
C GLU A 45 -10.18 -16.02 8.93
N ARG A 46 -9.41 -17.11 9.05
CA ARG A 46 -8.13 -17.09 9.77
C ARG A 46 -7.11 -16.21 9.07
N CYS A 47 -7.00 -16.31 7.74
CA CYS A 47 -6.10 -15.48 6.93
C CYS A 47 -6.47 -13.98 7.08
N TRP A 48 -7.74 -13.65 6.92
CA TRP A 48 -8.25 -12.30 7.09
C TRP A 48 -7.92 -11.72 8.47
N ARG A 49 -8.27 -12.45 9.54
CA ARG A 49 -8.00 -12.00 10.92
C ARG A 49 -6.51 -11.79 11.17
N ALA A 50 -5.65 -12.66 10.64
CA ALA A 50 -4.21 -12.55 10.84
C ALA A 50 -3.63 -11.30 10.15
N VAL A 51 -4.10 -10.98 8.93
CA VAL A 51 -3.71 -9.77 8.20
C VAL A 51 -4.23 -8.51 8.91
N GLN A 52 -5.52 -8.49 9.28
CA GLN A 52 -6.13 -7.34 9.97
C GLN A 52 -5.50 -7.07 11.34
N ALA A 53 -5.12 -8.11 12.08
CA ALA A 53 -4.51 -7.96 13.38
C ALA A 53 -3.13 -7.29 13.38
N LEU A 54 -2.46 -7.21 12.23
CA LEU A 54 -1.20 -6.46 12.07
C LEU A 54 -1.40 -4.99 11.75
N GLN A 55 -2.60 -4.58 11.31
CA GLN A 55 -2.85 -3.18 10.95
C GLN A 55 -2.59 -2.26 12.14
N PHE A 56 -1.87 -1.18 11.91
CA PHE A 56 -1.55 -0.15 12.91
C PHE A 56 -0.75 -0.63 14.13
N GLN A 57 -0.12 -1.82 14.06
CA GLN A 57 0.66 -2.38 15.18
C GLN A 57 2.17 -2.12 15.08
N GLY A 58 2.67 -1.55 13.98
CA GLY A 58 4.11 -1.37 13.74
C GLY A 58 4.86 -2.70 13.55
N LEU A 59 4.15 -3.81 13.30
CA LEU A 59 4.73 -5.14 13.27
C LEU A 59 4.97 -5.71 11.86
N TRP A 60 4.58 -5.01 10.81
CA TRP A 60 4.66 -5.52 9.44
C TRP A 60 6.07 -5.98 9.05
N ARG A 61 7.09 -5.19 9.34
CA ARG A 61 8.48 -5.59 9.05
C ARG A 61 8.85 -6.91 9.71
N ARG A 62 8.45 -7.10 10.96
CA ARG A 62 8.74 -8.29 11.72
C ARG A 62 7.96 -9.50 11.25
N ALA A 63 6.66 -9.31 10.97
CA ALA A 63 5.78 -10.33 10.44
C ALA A 63 6.29 -10.87 9.10
N VAL A 64 6.64 -9.97 8.17
CA VAL A 64 7.14 -10.37 6.86
C VAL A 64 8.49 -11.08 6.92
N ARG A 65 9.41 -10.60 7.74
CA ARG A 65 10.68 -11.32 7.94
C ARG A 65 10.46 -12.74 8.45
N SER A 66 9.40 -12.97 9.22
CA SER A 66 9.08 -14.32 9.75
C SER A 66 8.60 -15.30 8.68
N ILE A 67 8.17 -14.82 7.52
CA ILE A 67 7.64 -15.61 6.41
C ILE A 67 8.55 -15.61 5.18
N MET A 68 9.70 -14.95 5.24
CA MET A 68 10.68 -14.98 4.14
C MET A 68 11.06 -16.42 3.81
N GLY A 69 10.95 -16.77 2.52
CA GLY A 69 11.16 -18.15 2.04
C GLY A 69 9.93 -19.07 2.15
N MET A 70 8.83 -18.63 2.75
CA MET A 70 7.56 -19.35 2.68
C MET A 70 6.84 -19.02 1.37
N ASN A 71 5.97 -19.94 0.94
CA ASN A 71 5.07 -19.68 -0.21
C ASN A 71 3.65 -19.46 0.31
N PRO A 72 3.16 -18.20 0.32
CA PRO A 72 1.81 -17.90 0.77
C PRO A 72 0.76 -18.60 -0.11
N SER A 73 -0.33 -19.08 0.51
CA SER A 73 -1.47 -19.63 -0.23
C SER A 73 -2.19 -18.53 -1.02
N ASP A 74 -2.94 -18.91 -2.07
CA ASP A 74 -3.71 -17.96 -2.87
C ASP A 74 -4.80 -17.26 -2.03
N VAL A 75 -5.38 -17.96 -1.06
CA VAL A 75 -6.33 -17.38 -0.10
C VAL A 75 -5.66 -16.28 0.71
N PHE A 76 -4.47 -16.54 1.25
CA PHE A 76 -3.73 -15.55 2.02
C PHE A 76 -3.33 -14.33 1.17
N ARG A 77 -2.82 -14.56 -0.06
CA ARG A 77 -2.46 -13.49 -1.01
C ARG A 77 -3.64 -12.60 -1.34
N ARG A 78 -4.84 -13.18 -1.52
CA ARG A 78 -6.07 -12.42 -1.79
C ARG A 78 -6.39 -11.47 -0.64
N HIS A 79 -6.31 -11.92 0.61
CA HIS A 79 -6.57 -11.06 1.77
C HIS A 79 -5.50 -9.99 1.97
N CYS A 80 -4.24 -10.28 1.66
CA CYS A 80 -3.20 -9.25 1.63
C CYS A 80 -3.50 -8.17 0.59
N LEU A 81 -4.01 -8.57 -0.58
CA LEU A 81 -4.40 -7.63 -1.63
C LEU A 81 -5.61 -6.78 -1.24
N GLU A 82 -6.64 -7.38 -0.64
CA GLU A 82 -7.80 -6.65 -0.10
C GLU A 82 -7.37 -5.62 0.95
N SER A 83 -6.46 -6.02 1.83
CA SER A 83 -5.88 -5.13 2.83
C SER A 83 -5.07 -3.99 2.20
N TRP A 84 -4.31 -4.26 1.14
CA TRP A 84 -3.58 -3.23 0.40
C TRP A 84 -4.52 -2.20 -0.22
N VAL A 85 -5.58 -2.64 -0.87
CA VAL A 85 -6.56 -1.74 -1.53
C VAL A 85 -7.19 -0.76 -0.54
N ILE A 86 -7.39 -1.19 0.70
CA ILE A 86 -8.02 -0.37 1.76
C ILE A 86 -6.99 0.45 2.53
N TRP A 87 -5.82 -0.13 2.85
CA TRP A 87 -4.87 0.40 3.81
C TRP A 87 -3.44 0.55 3.27
N GLY A 88 -3.25 0.52 1.95
CA GLY A 88 -1.92 0.53 1.32
C GLY A 88 -1.03 1.71 1.72
N ASP A 89 -1.60 2.90 1.87
CA ASP A 89 -0.86 4.08 2.33
C ASP A 89 -0.42 3.94 3.80
N SER A 90 -1.27 3.38 4.66
CA SER A 90 -0.91 3.12 6.06
C SER A 90 0.19 2.07 6.16
N LEU A 91 0.10 1.00 5.37
CA LEU A 91 1.14 -0.03 5.27
C LEU A 91 2.47 0.56 4.79
N ARG A 92 2.43 1.41 3.77
CA ARG A 92 3.63 2.10 3.25
C ARG A 92 4.27 2.99 4.31
N ASN A 93 3.47 3.78 5.03
CA ASN A 93 3.95 4.65 6.10
C ASN A 93 4.55 3.86 7.27
N GLU A 94 3.91 2.77 7.67
CA GLU A 94 4.37 1.90 8.77
C GLU A 94 5.69 1.20 8.42
N ILE A 95 5.85 0.74 7.19
CA ILE A 95 7.09 0.13 6.72
C ILE A 95 8.19 1.18 6.55
N GLY A 96 7.87 2.36 6.04
CA GLY A 96 8.79 3.49 5.92
C GLY A 96 9.96 3.29 4.95
N GLU A 97 9.99 2.17 4.21
CA GLU A 97 11.07 1.82 3.27
C GLU A 97 10.50 1.16 2.01
N ASP A 98 10.45 1.91 0.92
CA ASP A 98 9.81 1.46 -0.32
C ASP A 98 10.45 0.21 -0.94
N LEU A 99 11.77 0.02 -0.80
CA LEU A 99 12.43 -1.16 -1.37
C LEU A 99 11.99 -2.44 -0.66
N PHE A 100 11.94 -2.40 0.66
CA PHE A 100 11.44 -3.52 1.45
C PHE A 100 9.94 -3.76 1.19
N LEU A 101 9.16 -2.69 1.03
CA LEU A 101 7.73 -2.78 0.67
C LEU A 101 7.54 -3.47 -0.69
N ILE A 102 8.32 -3.13 -1.70
CA ILE A 102 8.25 -3.77 -3.02
C ILE A 102 8.55 -5.27 -2.93
N GLU A 103 9.58 -5.67 -2.18
CA GLU A 103 9.91 -7.08 -1.97
C GLU A 103 8.79 -7.81 -1.23
N LEU A 104 8.24 -7.19 -0.20
CA LEU A 104 7.09 -7.67 0.55
C LEU A 104 5.89 -7.90 -0.35
N LEU A 105 5.51 -6.91 -1.13
CA LEU A 105 4.37 -7.02 -2.04
C LEU A 105 4.60 -8.13 -3.08
N GLY A 106 5.83 -8.30 -3.57
CA GLY A 106 6.20 -9.39 -4.46
C GLY A 106 5.99 -10.78 -3.86
N VAL A 107 6.07 -10.92 -2.53
CA VAL A 107 5.79 -12.18 -1.80
C VAL A 107 4.31 -12.34 -1.49
N LEU A 108 3.66 -11.26 -1.02
CA LEU A 108 2.30 -11.31 -0.46
C LEU A 108 1.18 -11.17 -1.49
N MET A 109 1.44 -10.57 -2.66
CA MET A 109 0.39 -10.32 -3.63
C MET A 109 0.20 -11.48 -4.62
N PRO A 110 -1.02 -11.69 -5.16
CA PRO A 110 -1.21 -12.51 -6.33
C PRO A 110 -0.32 -12.03 -7.48
N LYS A 111 0.36 -12.94 -8.15
CA LYS A 111 1.24 -12.57 -9.27
C LYS A 111 0.44 -12.04 -10.45
N TYR A 112 0.98 -11.03 -11.10
CA TYR A 112 0.47 -10.57 -12.38
C TYR A 112 0.86 -11.55 -13.48
N GLU A 113 -0.10 -12.02 -14.26
CA GLU A 113 0.09 -12.97 -15.37
C GLU A 113 -0.14 -12.34 -16.74
N GLY A 114 -0.39 -11.01 -16.77
CA GLY A 114 -0.61 -10.28 -18.01
C GLY A 114 0.69 -9.94 -18.74
N GLY A 115 0.54 -9.37 -19.94
CA GLY A 115 1.66 -8.85 -20.74
C GLY A 115 2.16 -7.48 -20.26
N ALA A 116 3.11 -6.91 -21.02
CA ALA A 116 3.51 -5.53 -20.84
C ALA A 116 2.31 -4.59 -21.11
N ILE A 117 2.20 -3.51 -20.32
CA ILE A 117 1.01 -2.66 -20.34
C ILE A 117 1.36 -1.17 -20.24
N LEU A 118 0.56 -0.34 -20.90
CA LEU A 118 0.63 1.11 -20.81
C LEU A 118 -0.07 1.59 -19.54
N LEU A 119 0.66 2.28 -18.68
CA LEU A 119 0.18 2.73 -17.38
C LEU A 119 0.42 4.22 -17.18
N TYR A 120 -0.46 4.81 -16.37
CA TYR A 120 -0.45 6.23 -16.02
C TYR A 120 -0.39 6.40 -14.50
N ARG A 121 0.18 7.53 -14.07
CA ARG A 121 0.18 7.93 -12.67
C ARG A 121 0.17 9.45 -12.53
N GLY A 122 -0.66 9.96 -11.63
CA GLY A 122 -0.51 11.31 -11.10
C GLY A 122 0.46 11.28 -9.90
N ASP A 123 1.49 12.11 -9.94
CA ASP A 123 2.46 12.19 -8.85
C ASP A 123 3.00 13.62 -8.68
N SER A 124 3.67 13.90 -7.56
CA SER A 124 4.37 15.16 -7.39
C SER A 124 5.58 15.24 -8.33
N PHE A 125 5.88 16.44 -8.80
CA PHE A 125 7.08 16.67 -9.61
C PHE A 125 8.37 16.37 -8.84
N PHE A 126 8.33 16.56 -7.52
CA PHE A 126 9.41 16.19 -6.62
C PHE A 126 9.75 14.68 -6.68
N ASN A 127 8.73 13.81 -6.61
CA ASN A 127 8.90 12.35 -6.75
C ASN A 127 9.39 11.98 -8.14
N ARG A 128 8.88 12.67 -9.20
CA ARG A 128 9.33 12.47 -10.57
C ARG A 128 10.84 12.72 -10.72
N CYS A 129 11.35 13.82 -10.19
CA CYS A 129 12.77 14.17 -10.28
C CYS A 129 13.68 13.16 -9.57
N ARG A 130 13.20 12.53 -8.51
CA ARG A 130 13.94 11.53 -7.72
C ARG A 130 13.70 10.10 -8.15
N ARG A 131 12.78 9.85 -9.08
CA ARG A 131 12.31 8.51 -9.44
C ARG A 131 11.76 7.72 -8.24
N THR A 132 11.17 8.43 -7.26
CA THR A 132 10.53 7.88 -6.07
C THR A 132 9.02 7.79 -6.22
N TYR A 133 8.55 7.50 -7.42
CA TYR A 133 7.12 7.35 -7.70
C TYR A 133 6.45 6.41 -6.72
N GLY A 134 5.16 6.65 -6.43
CA GLY A 134 4.34 5.69 -5.71
C GLY A 134 4.18 4.37 -6.48
N LEU A 135 3.74 3.33 -5.79
CA LEU A 135 3.67 1.98 -6.35
C LEU A 135 2.37 1.73 -7.14
N SER A 136 1.30 2.47 -6.86
CA SER A 136 0.00 2.32 -7.52
C SER A 136 -0.04 3.10 -8.83
N TRP A 137 -0.29 2.41 -9.92
CA TRP A 137 -0.47 2.94 -11.28
C TRP A 137 -1.84 2.53 -11.81
N THR A 138 -2.31 3.14 -12.88
CA THR A 138 -3.60 2.82 -13.49
C THR A 138 -3.52 2.77 -15.01
N SER A 139 -4.34 1.95 -15.65
CA SER A 139 -4.51 1.96 -17.11
C SER A 139 -5.38 3.14 -17.58
N SER A 140 -6.08 3.82 -16.66
CA SER A 140 -6.93 4.97 -16.97
C SER A 140 -6.18 6.30 -16.85
N ARG A 141 -5.87 6.93 -18.00
CA ARG A 141 -5.29 8.27 -18.03
C ARG A 141 -6.14 9.30 -17.28
N LYS A 142 -7.48 9.17 -17.34
CA LYS A 142 -8.41 10.07 -16.65
C LYS A 142 -8.26 9.97 -15.14
N VAL A 143 -8.16 8.75 -14.60
CA VAL A 143 -7.96 8.50 -13.17
C VAL A 143 -6.60 9.07 -12.74
N ALA A 144 -5.53 8.76 -13.46
CA ALA A 144 -4.21 9.30 -13.13
C ALA A 144 -4.16 10.82 -13.16
N ARG A 145 -4.84 11.44 -14.14
CA ARG A 145 -4.91 12.90 -14.24
C ARG A 145 -5.63 13.52 -13.04
N SER A 146 -6.72 12.89 -12.55
CA SER A 146 -7.42 13.39 -11.35
C SER A 146 -6.55 13.34 -10.10
N PHE A 147 -5.67 12.35 -9.97
CA PHE A 147 -4.68 12.31 -8.89
C PHE A 147 -3.60 13.38 -9.06
N ALA A 148 -3.09 13.60 -10.29
CA ALA A 148 -2.13 14.66 -10.55
C ALA A 148 -2.68 16.05 -10.21
N ASP A 149 -3.96 16.29 -10.53
CA ASP A 149 -4.64 17.55 -10.24
C ASP A 149 -5.17 17.63 -8.78
N GLY A 150 -4.99 16.57 -8.00
CA GLY A 150 -5.44 16.51 -6.61
C GLY A 150 -4.55 17.31 -5.65
N ILE A 151 -5.15 17.72 -4.53
CA ILE A 151 -4.54 18.62 -3.54
C ILE A 151 -3.16 18.15 -3.06
N PHE A 152 -3.01 16.87 -2.74
CA PHE A 152 -1.74 16.34 -2.20
C PHE A 152 -0.59 16.37 -3.20
N CYS A 153 -0.90 16.25 -4.50
CA CYS A 153 0.13 16.34 -5.53
C CYS A 153 0.43 17.81 -5.88
N ARG A 154 -0.60 18.62 -6.04
CA ARG A 154 -0.50 20.04 -6.43
C ARG A 154 0.18 20.91 -5.40
N THR A 155 -0.02 20.65 -4.10
CA THR A 155 0.60 21.42 -3.00
C THR A 155 2.04 20.96 -2.69
N SER A 156 2.54 19.96 -3.39
CA SER A 156 3.93 19.53 -3.26
C SER A 156 4.86 20.49 -3.99
N LYS A 157 6.08 20.64 -3.47
CA LYS A 157 7.12 21.50 -4.06
C LYS A 157 7.34 21.19 -5.55
N GLY A 158 7.20 22.21 -6.39
CA GLY A 158 7.31 22.10 -7.85
C GLY A 158 6.02 21.63 -8.54
N GLY A 159 4.92 21.47 -7.77
CA GLY A 159 3.62 21.01 -8.28
C GLY A 159 3.59 19.53 -8.60
N SER A 160 2.77 19.16 -9.58
CA SER A 160 2.53 17.77 -9.95
C SER A 160 2.69 17.51 -11.44
N CYS A 161 2.61 16.25 -11.82
CA CYS A 161 2.65 15.81 -13.21
C CYS A 161 1.83 14.54 -13.45
N LEU A 162 1.29 14.43 -14.66
CA LEU A 162 0.75 13.20 -15.19
C LEU A 162 1.89 12.45 -15.87
N LEU A 163 2.13 11.24 -15.41
CA LEU A 163 3.17 10.34 -15.90
C LEU A 163 2.57 9.23 -16.76
N GLU A 164 3.37 8.76 -17.71
CA GLU A 164 3.08 7.60 -18.56
C GLU A 164 4.29 6.67 -18.61
N THR A 165 4.06 5.37 -18.64
CA THR A 165 5.10 4.37 -18.86
C THR A 165 4.53 3.13 -19.53
N TYR A 166 5.33 2.49 -20.39
CA TYR A 166 5.06 1.14 -20.84
C TYR A 166 5.78 0.17 -19.91
N ALA A 167 5.02 -0.34 -18.91
CA ALA A 167 5.53 -1.22 -17.89
C ALA A 167 5.73 -2.64 -18.46
N PRO A 168 6.95 -3.21 -18.42
CA PRO A 168 7.14 -4.61 -18.78
C PRO A 168 6.41 -5.51 -17.75
N HIS A 169 6.04 -6.74 -18.16
CA HIS A 169 5.25 -7.63 -17.32
C HIS A 169 5.89 -7.89 -15.95
N ASP A 170 7.21 -7.98 -15.92
CA ASP A 170 7.99 -8.25 -14.70
C ASP A 170 8.12 -7.02 -13.77
N ALA A 171 7.73 -5.83 -14.23
CA ALA A 171 7.59 -4.64 -13.38
C ALA A 171 6.26 -4.61 -12.66
N VAL A 172 5.22 -5.29 -13.15
CA VAL A 172 3.91 -5.34 -12.52
C VAL A 172 3.91 -6.45 -11.48
N ILE A 173 3.80 -6.08 -10.21
CA ILE A 173 3.73 -7.01 -9.08
C ILE A 173 2.35 -7.68 -9.05
N CYS A 174 1.30 -6.88 -9.13
CA CYS A 174 -0.08 -7.31 -9.02
C CYS A 174 -1.00 -6.32 -9.73
N ALA A 175 -2.17 -6.81 -10.14
CA ALA A 175 -3.24 -6.00 -10.70
C ALA A 175 -4.54 -6.24 -9.92
N PRO A 176 -4.84 -5.43 -8.90
CA PRO A 176 -6.06 -5.56 -8.08
C PRO A 176 -7.35 -5.58 -8.88
N GLY A 177 -7.43 -4.82 -9.98
CA GLY A 177 -8.59 -4.79 -10.86
C GLY A 177 -8.93 -6.11 -11.56
N LEU A 178 -8.02 -7.09 -11.56
CA LEU A 178 -8.28 -8.45 -12.07
C LEU A 178 -9.00 -9.34 -11.05
N LEU A 179 -9.07 -8.94 -9.80
CA LEU A 179 -9.95 -9.58 -8.83
C LEU A 179 -11.36 -9.05 -9.05
N ASN A 180 -12.32 -9.93 -9.25
CA ASN A 180 -13.74 -9.65 -9.53
C ASN A 180 -14.48 -8.80 -8.46
N ASN A 181 -13.78 -8.15 -7.57
CA ASN A 181 -14.30 -7.26 -6.55
C ASN A 181 -14.02 -5.82 -6.96
N ASN A 182 -15.04 -5.00 -7.05
CA ASN A 182 -15.06 -3.57 -7.42
C ASN A 182 -14.09 -2.62 -6.68
N TYR A 183 -13.11 -3.14 -5.94
CA TYR A 183 -12.21 -2.37 -5.09
C TYR A 183 -11.00 -1.80 -5.82
N GLY A 184 -10.53 -2.41 -6.86
CA GLY A 184 -9.29 -1.98 -7.51
C GLY A 184 -9.50 -1.51 -8.93
N LYS A 185 -10.30 -0.48 -9.13
CA LYS A 185 -10.55 0.11 -10.46
C LYS A 185 -9.23 0.36 -11.19
N ASP A 186 -8.86 -0.53 -12.09
CA ASP A 186 -7.71 -0.37 -12.99
C ASP A 186 -6.37 -0.07 -12.28
N GLU A 187 -6.22 -0.46 -11.01
CA GLU A 187 -4.97 -0.29 -10.27
C GLU A 187 -3.98 -1.41 -10.62
N PHE A 188 -2.72 -1.03 -10.78
CA PHE A 188 -1.58 -1.91 -10.95
C PHE A 188 -0.52 -1.54 -9.92
N ILE A 189 -0.05 -2.50 -9.14
CA ILE A 189 1.06 -2.33 -8.20
C ILE A 189 2.36 -2.61 -8.96
N VAL A 190 3.25 -1.62 -9.01
CA VAL A 190 4.42 -1.65 -9.89
C VAL A 190 5.72 -1.53 -9.10
N ASP A 191 6.67 -2.41 -9.39
CA ASP A 191 8.07 -2.22 -9.00
C ASP A 191 8.72 -1.16 -9.88
N ARG A 192 8.77 0.06 -9.38
CA ARG A 192 9.31 1.21 -10.11
C ARG A 192 10.78 1.05 -10.53
N ARG A 193 11.55 0.15 -9.89
CA ARG A 193 12.96 -0.12 -10.24
C ARG A 193 13.09 -0.75 -11.62
N ARG A 194 12.03 -1.45 -12.07
CA ARG A 194 11.97 -2.15 -13.36
C ARG A 194 11.39 -1.29 -14.48
N LEU A 195 10.90 -0.09 -14.17
CA LEU A 195 10.44 0.86 -15.18
C LEU A 195 11.62 1.48 -15.90
N LYS A 196 11.69 1.29 -17.22
CA LYS A 196 12.79 1.80 -18.07
C LYS A 196 12.61 3.28 -18.34
N ARG A 197 11.48 3.66 -18.90
CA ARG A 197 11.14 5.03 -19.32
C ARG A 197 9.83 5.45 -18.68
N VAL A 198 9.81 6.66 -18.12
CA VAL A 198 8.62 7.30 -17.57
C VAL A 198 8.57 8.70 -18.14
N ASP A 199 7.57 8.97 -18.97
CA ASP A 199 7.36 10.24 -19.64
C ASP A 199 6.41 11.13 -18.86
N ILE A 200 6.58 12.45 -19.01
CA ILE A 200 5.66 13.44 -18.49
C ILE A 200 4.72 13.83 -19.61
N LEU A 201 3.43 13.56 -19.44
CA LEU A 201 2.41 13.97 -20.42
C LEU A 201 1.88 15.39 -20.17
N GLU A 202 1.75 15.75 -18.88
CA GLU A 202 1.18 17.03 -18.46
C GLU A 202 1.86 17.50 -17.18
N ARG A 203 2.06 18.79 -17.03
CA ARG A 203 2.54 19.41 -15.78
C ARG A 203 1.50 20.34 -15.22
N PHE A 204 1.39 20.34 -13.91
CA PHE A 204 0.50 21.21 -13.15
C PHE A 204 1.35 22.06 -12.21
N PRO A 205 1.20 23.39 -12.21
CA PRO A 205 1.98 24.26 -11.34
C PRO A 205 1.66 23.98 -9.86
N GLU A 206 2.60 24.31 -9.00
CA GLU A 206 2.39 24.30 -7.55
C GLU A 206 1.25 25.25 -7.16
N GLU A 207 0.41 24.81 -6.25
CA GLU A 207 -0.69 25.59 -5.69
C GLU A 207 -0.59 25.55 -4.16
N THR A 208 -1.00 26.63 -3.50
CA THR A 208 -1.30 26.61 -2.07
C THR A 208 -2.63 25.88 -1.82
N PHE A 209 -2.88 25.44 -0.60
CA PHE A 209 -4.17 24.86 -0.21
C PHE A 209 -5.36 25.78 -0.51
N GLU A 210 -5.18 27.10 -0.31
CA GLU A 210 -6.21 28.08 -0.59
C GLU A 210 -6.50 28.26 -2.08
N GLU A 211 -5.47 28.32 -2.91
CA GLU A 211 -5.60 28.40 -4.37
C GLU A 211 -6.30 27.15 -4.92
N HIS A 212 -5.90 25.98 -4.46
CA HIS A 212 -6.54 24.72 -4.84
C HIS A 212 -8.03 24.72 -4.48
N ARG A 213 -8.38 25.10 -3.25
CA ARG A 213 -9.77 25.17 -2.79
C ARG A 213 -10.59 26.11 -3.66
N ARG A 214 -10.10 27.35 -3.91
CA ARG A 214 -10.78 28.33 -4.78
C ARG A 214 -11.01 27.80 -6.19
N ARG A 215 -10.03 27.11 -6.76
CA ARG A 215 -10.13 26.51 -8.09
C ARG A 215 -11.21 25.42 -8.13
N VAL A 216 -11.24 24.52 -7.15
CA VAL A 216 -12.25 23.45 -7.07
C VAL A 216 -13.65 24.03 -6.88
N GLU A 217 -13.82 25.04 -6.01
CA GLU A 217 -15.09 25.74 -5.80
C GLU A 217 -15.58 26.47 -7.06
N ALA A 218 -14.66 27.04 -7.84
CA ALA A 218 -15.00 27.69 -9.11
C ALA A 218 -15.51 26.70 -10.16
N VAL A 219 -14.88 25.51 -10.25
CA VAL A 219 -15.31 24.45 -11.19
C VAL A 219 -16.66 23.85 -10.78
N ALA A 220 -16.95 23.73 -9.49
CA ALA A 220 -18.20 23.18 -8.99
C ALA A 220 -19.43 24.09 -9.21
N LYS A 221 -19.21 25.38 -9.59
CA LYS A 221 -20.26 26.36 -9.88
C LYS A 221 -20.61 26.46 -11.37
N LEU A 222 -19.91 25.73 -12.23
CA LEU A 222 -20.13 25.65 -13.69
C LEU A 222 -20.94 24.41 -14.06
#